data_91656ecbdc47e8c2266b12ba5d7b2f18
#
_entry.id   91656ecbdc47e8c2266b12ba5d7b2f18
#
_cell.length_a   1.000
_cell.length_b   1.000
_cell.length_c   1.000
_cell.angle_alpha   90.00
_cell.angle_beta   90.00
_cell.angle_gamma   90.00
#
_symmetry.space_group_name_H-M   'P 1'
#
loop_
_entity.id
_entity.type
_entity.pdbx_description
1 polymer ?
#
loop_
_entity_poly.entity_id
_entity_poly.type
_entity_poly.pdbx_seq_one_letter_code
_entity_poly.pdbx_strand_id
1 'polypeptide(L)'
;MPEMDGLTLLSKLNELNGLMKSVIVSAYGDMDNIRTAMNRGAFDFVTKPVNFVDLEITIDRTIKHVQGIKETLKAIMENNILKMYVDETVLNFMVGKDAESSFFDNEIEEGTVVFIDICGFTAISENEPADRVVSMLNAYFDIMVQEIIKESGVVDKFMGDAILATFKGERHLEKGIRACSSIRSKIHEAKIGIESGTYKPDVSIGINTGDMVWGNIGSATLKRLDYTVIGDTVN
;
A
#
# COMPACT_ATOMS: atom_id res chain seq x y z
N MET A 1 26.93 9.57 -37.50
CA MET A 1 26.86 8.15 -37.16
C MET A 1 26.20 7.44 -38.33
N PRO A 2 26.78 6.37 -38.87
CA PRO A 2 26.35 5.83 -40.17
C PRO A 2 24.97 5.12 -40.13
N GLU A 3 24.48 4.64 -38.97
CA GLU A 3 23.24 3.85 -38.89
C GLU A 3 22.14 4.48 -38.05
N MET A 4 22.46 5.43 -37.19
CA MET A 4 21.50 6.11 -36.30
C MET A 4 22.01 7.51 -35.96
N ASP A 5 21.18 8.53 -36.11
CA ASP A 5 21.51 9.88 -35.65
C ASP A 5 21.32 10.03 -34.12
N GLY A 6 21.91 11.10 -33.54
CA GLY A 6 21.86 11.34 -32.11
C GLY A 6 20.46 11.62 -31.56
N LEU A 7 19.57 12.21 -32.35
CA LEU A 7 18.20 12.49 -31.93
C LEU A 7 17.34 11.23 -31.87
N THR A 8 17.55 10.32 -32.80
CA THR A 8 16.92 8.99 -32.80
C THR A 8 17.42 8.14 -31.64
N LEU A 9 18.75 8.18 -31.36
CA LEU A 9 19.32 7.50 -30.20
C LEU A 9 18.74 8.03 -28.90
N LEU A 10 18.61 9.35 -28.75
CA LEU A 10 18.00 9.98 -27.58
C LEU A 10 16.59 9.48 -27.31
N SER A 11 15.74 9.43 -28.35
CA SER A 11 14.36 8.94 -28.23
C SER A 11 14.34 7.49 -27.73
N LYS A 12 15.19 6.61 -28.29
CA LYS A 12 15.29 5.21 -27.85
C LYS A 12 15.80 5.06 -26.42
N LEU A 13 16.77 5.89 -26.00
CA LEU A 13 17.26 5.85 -24.61
C LEU A 13 16.17 6.25 -23.61
N ASN A 14 15.36 7.25 -23.94
CA ASN A 14 14.24 7.68 -23.09
C ASN A 14 13.13 6.60 -22.98
N GLU A 15 12.88 5.84 -24.04
CA GLU A 15 11.96 4.70 -24.04
C GLU A 15 12.46 3.54 -23.17
N LEU A 16 13.77 3.27 -23.19
CA LEU A 16 14.37 2.19 -22.42
C LEU A 16 14.39 2.45 -20.92
N ASN A 17 14.65 3.68 -20.50
CA ASN A 17 14.75 4.01 -19.07
C ASN A 17 14.49 5.49 -18.82
N GLY A 18 13.32 5.82 -18.29
CA GLY A 18 12.92 7.20 -17.95
C GLY A 18 13.79 7.89 -16.88
N LEU A 19 14.57 7.15 -16.11
CA LEU A 19 15.53 7.70 -15.14
C LEU A 19 16.88 8.08 -15.77
N MET A 20 17.18 7.54 -16.95
CA MET A 20 18.40 7.91 -17.68
C MET A 20 18.27 9.34 -18.20
N LYS A 21 19.25 10.18 -17.92
CA LYS A 21 19.31 11.55 -18.42
C LYS A 21 20.46 11.68 -19.41
N SER A 22 20.17 12.29 -20.55
CA SER A 22 21.12 12.45 -21.65
C SER A 22 21.55 13.90 -21.77
N VAL A 23 22.86 14.12 -21.83
CA VAL A 23 23.45 15.43 -22.14
C VAL A 23 23.96 15.37 -23.57
N ILE A 24 23.61 16.36 -24.38
CA ILE A 24 23.97 16.41 -25.81
C ILE A 24 25.16 17.33 -25.99
N VAL A 25 26.09 16.88 -26.83
CA VAL A 25 27.24 17.70 -27.27
C VAL A 25 27.05 18.08 -28.75
N SER A 26 26.77 19.37 -29.01
CA SER A 26 26.46 19.88 -30.35
C SER A 26 27.43 20.96 -30.83
N ALA A 27 27.48 21.22 -32.14
CA ALA A 27 28.33 22.28 -32.70
C ALA A 27 27.80 23.68 -32.30
N TYR A 28 28.71 24.66 -32.20
CA TYR A 28 28.36 26.05 -31.98
C TYR A 28 27.47 26.56 -33.11
N GLY A 29 26.33 27.19 -32.77
CA GLY A 29 25.36 27.69 -33.75
C GLY A 29 24.27 26.70 -34.18
N ASP A 30 24.30 25.44 -33.71
CA ASP A 30 23.30 24.40 -34.07
C ASP A 30 22.06 24.47 -33.16
N MET A 31 21.47 25.68 -33.03
CA MET A 31 20.38 25.93 -32.09
C MET A 31 19.10 25.13 -32.42
N ASP A 32 18.83 24.85 -33.69
CA ASP A 32 17.63 24.09 -34.08
C ASP A 32 17.72 22.61 -33.64
N ASN A 33 18.89 22.00 -33.80
CA ASN A 33 19.13 20.64 -33.32
C ASN A 33 19.16 20.55 -31.78
N ILE A 34 19.74 21.56 -31.11
CA ILE A 34 19.70 21.65 -29.65
C ILE A 34 18.24 21.75 -29.16
N ARG A 35 17.45 22.63 -29.74
CA ARG A 35 16.02 22.79 -29.41
C ARG A 35 15.24 21.50 -29.63
N THR A 36 15.51 20.85 -30.77
CA THR A 36 14.86 19.56 -31.10
C THR A 36 15.22 18.48 -30.08
N ALA A 37 16.48 18.42 -29.67
CA ALA A 37 16.97 17.48 -28.67
C ALA A 37 16.35 17.73 -27.30
N MET A 38 16.28 18.97 -26.86
CA MET A 38 15.61 19.34 -25.59
C MET A 38 14.11 18.96 -25.63
N ASN A 39 13.42 19.22 -26.72
CA ASN A 39 12.03 18.83 -26.90
C ASN A 39 11.83 17.30 -26.93
N ARG A 40 12.86 16.53 -27.29
CA ARG A 40 12.87 15.06 -27.28
C ARG A 40 13.38 14.47 -25.95
N GLY A 41 13.54 15.32 -24.91
CA GLY A 41 13.85 14.89 -23.56
C GLY A 41 15.34 14.79 -23.24
N ALA A 42 16.21 15.49 -23.98
CA ALA A 42 17.56 15.74 -23.49
C ALA A 42 17.48 16.53 -22.17
N PHE A 43 18.31 16.19 -21.22
CA PHE A 43 18.32 16.89 -19.92
C PHE A 43 19.08 18.21 -20.03
N ASP A 44 20.18 18.22 -20.77
CA ASP A 44 21.02 19.39 -20.98
C ASP A 44 21.87 19.26 -22.25
N PHE A 45 22.63 20.31 -22.57
CA PHE A 45 23.54 20.30 -23.70
C PHE A 45 24.85 21.03 -23.38
N VAL A 46 25.89 20.70 -24.15
CA VAL A 46 27.21 21.37 -24.16
C VAL A 46 27.58 21.70 -25.60
N THR A 47 28.15 22.88 -25.86
CA THR A 47 28.57 23.28 -27.22
C THR A 47 30.04 22.93 -27.51
N LYS A 48 30.35 22.63 -28.76
CA LYS A 48 31.72 22.47 -29.24
C LYS A 48 32.29 23.81 -29.68
N PRO A 49 33.59 24.16 -29.38
CA PRO A 49 34.55 23.33 -28.65
C PRO A 49 34.16 23.15 -27.18
N VAL A 50 34.36 21.95 -26.67
CA VAL A 50 33.91 21.60 -25.30
C VAL A 50 34.74 22.35 -24.29
N ASN A 51 34.10 23.21 -23.49
CA ASN A 51 34.67 23.75 -22.28
C ASN A 51 34.53 22.72 -21.16
N PHE A 52 35.64 22.24 -20.60
CA PHE A 52 35.61 21.20 -19.57
C PHE A 52 34.96 21.69 -18.25
N VAL A 53 35.03 22.96 -17.91
CA VAL A 53 34.35 23.49 -16.72
C VAL A 53 32.83 23.45 -16.89
N ASP A 54 32.31 23.84 -18.06
CA ASP A 54 30.89 23.81 -18.37
C ASP A 54 30.38 22.37 -18.43
N LEU A 55 31.19 21.46 -18.99
CA LEU A 55 30.86 20.04 -19.03
C LEU A 55 30.76 19.45 -17.62
N GLU A 56 31.72 19.74 -16.73
CA GLU A 56 31.74 19.29 -15.35
C GLU A 56 30.49 19.77 -14.59
N ILE A 57 30.17 21.06 -14.68
CA ILE A 57 28.98 21.65 -14.07
C ILE A 57 27.70 20.97 -14.57
N THR A 58 27.60 20.74 -15.87
CA THR A 58 26.44 20.09 -16.50
C THR A 58 26.29 18.64 -16.05
N ILE A 59 27.39 17.90 -15.97
CA ILE A 59 27.39 16.50 -15.47
C ILE A 59 26.99 16.47 -14.00
N ASP A 60 27.60 17.31 -13.16
CA ASP A 60 27.29 17.37 -11.73
C ASP A 60 25.82 17.70 -11.47
N ARG A 61 25.26 18.66 -12.21
CA ARG A 61 23.85 19.02 -12.14
C ARG A 61 22.96 17.84 -12.54
N THR A 62 23.33 17.15 -13.60
CA THR A 62 22.60 15.97 -14.10
C THR A 62 22.61 14.83 -13.08
N ILE A 63 23.77 14.53 -12.49
CA ILE A 63 23.93 13.49 -11.47
C ILE A 63 23.10 13.84 -10.22
N LYS A 64 23.18 15.07 -9.72
CA LYS A 64 22.39 15.52 -8.57
C LYS A 64 20.89 15.41 -8.81
N HIS A 65 20.43 15.76 -10.01
CA HIS A 65 19.04 15.62 -10.39
C HIS A 65 18.58 14.14 -10.37
N VAL A 66 19.35 13.23 -10.95
CA VAL A 66 19.04 11.79 -10.94
C VAL A 66 19.08 11.21 -9.53
N GLN A 67 20.03 11.64 -8.69
CA GLN A 67 20.09 11.24 -7.29
C GLN A 67 18.84 11.68 -6.52
N GLY A 68 18.41 12.95 -6.66
CA GLY A 68 17.19 13.44 -6.03
C GLY A 68 15.94 12.67 -6.43
N ILE A 69 15.80 12.28 -7.72
CA ILE A 69 14.69 11.42 -8.16
C ILE A 69 14.77 10.05 -7.49
N LYS A 70 15.95 9.43 -7.43
CA LYS A 70 16.13 8.12 -6.78
C LYS A 70 15.80 8.17 -5.30
N GLU A 71 16.23 9.19 -4.59
CA GLU A 71 15.92 9.41 -3.17
C GLU A 71 14.41 9.59 -2.95
N THR A 72 13.75 10.38 -3.81
CA THR A 72 12.29 10.55 -3.76
C THR A 72 11.56 9.23 -3.99
N LEU A 73 11.95 8.47 -5.01
CA LEU A 73 11.35 7.15 -5.28
C LEU A 73 11.57 6.17 -4.12
N LYS A 74 12.76 6.18 -3.52
CA LYS A 74 13.07 5.36 -2.35
C LYS A 74 12.19 5.75 -1.17
N ALA A 75 12.05 7.04 -0.88
CA ALA A 75 11.18 7.54 0.19
C ALA A 75 9.70 7.17 -0.04
N ILE A 76 9.22 7.26 -1.29
CA ILE A 76 7.86 6.82 -1.64
C ILE A 76 7.69 5.31 -1.41
N MET A 77 8.66 4.49 -1.82
CA MET A 77 8.63 3.04 -1.60
C MET A 77 8.63 2.69 -0.11
N GLU A 78 9.52 3.31 0.67
CA GLU A 78 9.59 3.12 2.12
C GLU A 78 8.27 3.53 2.80
N ASN A 79 7.69 4.66 2.40
CA ASN A 79 6.41 5.12 2.92
C ASN A 79 5.25 4.18 2.55
N ASN A 80 5.23 3.64 1.33
CA ASN A 80 4.22 2.67 0.93
C ASN A 80 4.34 1.36 1.70
N ILE A 81 5.57 0.90 1.99
CA ILE A 81 5.80 -0.27 2.84
C ILE A 81 5.34 0.01 4.26
N LEU A 82 5.68 1.16 4.84
CA LEU A 82 5.23 1.55 6.18
C LEU A 82 3.71 1.59 6.29
N LYS A 83 3.01 2.10 5.27
CA LYS A 83 1.54 2.10 5.21
C LYS A 83 0.90 0.71 5.23
N MET A 84 1.63 -0.34 4.85
CA MET A 84 1.14 -1.71 4.96
C MET A 84 1.18 -2.25 6.41
N TYR A 85 1.97 -1.63 7.29
CA TYR A 85 2.17 -2.06 8.67
C TYR A 85 1.61 -1.09 9.70
N VAL A 86 1.11 0.07 9.28
CA VAL A 86 0.55 1.11 10.16
C VAL A 86 -0.87 1.40 9.72
N ASP A 87 -1.79 1.38 10.68
CA ASP A 87 -3.20 1.70 10.44
C ASP A 87 -3.35 3.12 9.84
N GLU A 88 -4.25 3.29 8.87
CA GLU A 88 -4.49 4.57 8.20
C GLU A 88 -5.00 5.63 9.18
N THR A 89 -5.72 5.23 10.23
CA THR A 89 -6.18 6.11 11.30
C THR A 89 -4.99 6.71 12.04
N VAL A 90 -3.99 5.89 12.37
CA VAL A 90 -2.74 6.34 13.01
C VAL A 90 -1.96 7.27 12.10
N LEU A 91 -1.90 7.00 10.79
CA LEU A 91 -1.24 7.87 9.83
C LEU A 91 -1.93 9.24 9.70
N ASN A 92 -3.26 9.27 9.69
CA ASN A 92 -4.05 10.50 9.64
C ASN A 92 -3.87 11.35 10.91
N PHE A 93 -3.77 10.71 12.08
CA PHE A 93 -3.41 11.40 13.32
C PHE A 93 -2.00 12.02 13.26
N MET A 94 -1.01 11.32 12.71
CA MET A 94 0.36 11.82 12.63
C MET A 94 0.52 13.04 11.71
N VAL A 95 -0.38 13.24 10.76
CA VAL A 95 -0.35 14.38 9.81
C VAL A 95 -1.09 15.61 10.36
N GLY A 96 -1.96 15.46 11.35
CA GLY A 96 -2.69 16.55 12.00
C GLY A 96 -1.81 17.39 12.91
N LYS A 97 -1.98 18.73 12.89
CA LYS A 97 -1.19 19.66 13.69
C LYS A 97 -1.39 19.57 15.21
N ASP A 98 -2.42 18.82 15.66
CA ASP A 98 -2.77 18.64 17.09
C ASP A 98 -2.51 17.20 17.57
N ALA A 99 -1.59 16.51 16.91
CA ALA A 99 -1.38 15.06 17.05
C ALA A 99 -0.98 14.61 18.47
N GLU A 100 -0.28 15.43 19.27
CA GLU A 100 0.22 15.01 20.58
C GLU A 100 -0.86 14.97 21.68
N SER A 101 -1.90 15.81 21.62
CA SER A 101 -2.95 15.87 22.65
C SER A 101 -4.10 14.90 22.41
N SER A 102 -4.45 14.61 21.16
CA SER A 102 -5.55 13.71 20.79
C SER A 102 -5.15 12.23 20.71
N PHE A 103 -3.85 11.92 20.75
CA PHE A 103 -3.35 10.55 20.57
C PHE A 103 -3.75 9.59 21.72
N PHE A 104 -4.15 10.13 22.87
CA PHE A 104 -4.51 9.36 24.06
C PHE A 104 -5.98 9.47 24.43
N ASP A 105 -6.77 10.17 23.64
CA ASP A 105 -8.20 10.30 23.91
C ASP A 105 -8.93 9.02 23.48
N ASN A 106 -9.54 8.36 24.45
CA ASN A 106 -10.42 7.22 24.19
C ASN A 106 -11.82 7.73 23.86
N GLU A 107 -12.39 7.22 22.79
CA GLU A 107 -13.76 7.54 22.40
C GLU A 107 -14.70 6.39 22.79
N ILE A 108 -15.80 6.72 23.47
CA ILE A 108 -16.88 5.77 23.72
C ILE A 108 -17.96 6.05 22.69
N GLU A 109 -18.24 5.07 21.84
CA GLU A 109 -19.24 5.21 20.79
C GLU A 109 -19.96 3.86 20.59
N GLU A 110 -21.23 3.92 20.24
CA GLU A 110 -21.98 2.74 19.85
C GLU A 110 -21.54 2.28 18.44
N GLY A 111 -21.28 0.99 18.31
CA GLY A 111 -20.87 0.39 17.04
C GLY A 111 -21.18 -1.10 16.98
N THR A 112 -20.83 -1.70 15.87
CA THR A 112 -20.92 -3.15 15.65
C THR A 112 -19.53 -3.72 15.48
N VAL A 113 -19.23 -4.76 16.25
CA VAL A 113 -18.03 -5.56 16.12
C VAL A 113 -18.37 -6.88 15.44
N VAL A 114 -17.47 -7.34 14.59
CA VAL A 114 -17.61 -8.58 13.85
C VAL A 114 -16.32 -9.38 13.96
N PHE A 115 -16.45 -10.64 14.39
CA PHE A 115 -15.40 -11.64 14.33
C PHE A 115 -15.71 -12.62 13.19
N ILE A 116 -14.74 -12.86 12.32
CA ILE A 116 -14.87 -13.77 11.18
C ILE A 116 -13.69 -14.73 11.21
N ASP A 117 -13.96 -16.01 11.38
CA ASP A 117 -12.98 -17.08 11.51
C ASP A 117 -13.14 -18.11 10.40
N ILE A 118 -12.03 -18.65 9.84
CA ILE A 118 -12.08 -19.63 8.76
C ILE A 118 -12.29 -21.02 9.34
N CYS A 119 -13.42 -21.65 9.02
CA CYS A 119 -13.76 -22.98 9.53
C CYS A 119 -12.76 -24.05 9.08
N GLY A 120 -12.21 -24.79 10.05
CA GLY A 120 -11.31 -25.92 9.79
C GLY A 120 -9.91 -25.57 9.33
N PHE A 121 -9.49 -24.31 9.49
CA PHE A 121 -8.16 -23.84 9.09
C PHE A 121 -7.02 -24.64 9.72
N THR A 122 -7.12 -25.01 11.01
CA THR A 122 -6.10 -25.80 11.70
C THR A 122 -5.83 -27.13 10.98
N ALA A 123 -6.88 -27.83 10.56
CA ALA A 123 -6.72 -29.11 9.84
C ALA A 123 -6.06 -28.92 8.46
N ILE A 124 -6.27 -27.75 7.81
CA ILE A 124 -5.62 -27.43 6.55
C ILE A 124 -4.15 -27.13 6.79
N SER A 125 -3.84 -26.29 7.77
CA SER A 125 -2.47 -25.86 8.08
C SER A 125 -1.55 -27.00 8.50
N GLU A 126 -2.11 -28.09 9.04
CA GLU A 126 -1.35 -29.30 9.38
C GLU A 126 -1.02 -30.19 8.17
N ASN A 127 -1.78 -30.10 7.10
CA ASN A 127 -1.69 -31.03 5.97
C ASN A 127 -1.16 -30.40 4.66
N GLU A 128 -1.13 -29.08 4.57
CA GLU A 128 -0.68 -28.35 3.39
C GLU A 128 0.69 -27.68 3.60
N PRO A 129 1.50 -27.47 2.56
CA PRO A 129 2.73 -26.70 2.63
C PRO A 129 2.50 -25.27 3.10
N ALA A 130 3.39 -24.72 3.92
CA ALA A 130 3.24 -23.42 4.56
C ALA A 130 3.03 -22.26 3.56
N ASP A 131 3.69 -22.26 2.42
CA ASP A 131 3.54 -21.26 1.35
C ASP A 131 2.13 -21.28 0.74
N ARG A 132 1.53 -22.45 0.59
CA ARG A 132 0.13 -22.61 0.13
C ARG A 132 -0.86 -22.12 1.18
N VAL A 133 -0.62 -22.47 2.46
CA VAL A 133 -1.46 -22.02 3.57
C VAL A 133 -1.49 -20.50 3.63
N VAL A 134 -0.34 -19.84 3.54
CA VAL A 134 -0.24 -18.36 3.54
C VAL A 134 -0.94 -17.77 2.32
N SER A 135 -0.74 -18.32 1.13
CA SER A 135 -1.36 -17.83 -0.11
C SER A 135 -2.89 -17.95 -0.04
N MET A 136 -3.40 -19.07 0.48
CA MET A 136 -4.81 -19.31 0.67
C MET A 136 -5.41 -18.35 1.70
N LEU A 137 -4.76 -18.16 2.84
CA LEU A 137 -5.19 -17.25 3.90
C LEU A 137 -5.31 -15.82 3.38
N ASN A 138 -4.29 -15.35 2.67
CA ASN A 138 -4.31 -14.01 2.06
C ASN A 138 -5.48 -13.86 1.06
N ALA A 139 -5.75 -14.88 0.25
CA ALA A 139 -6.86 -14.82 -0.70
C ALA A 139 -8.25 -14.77 -0.01
N TYR A 140 -8.42 -15.48 1.11
CA TYR A 140 -9.64 -15.37 1.92
C TYR A 140 -9.76 -14.02 2.61
N PHE A 141 -8.66 -13.52 3.17
CA PHE A 141 -8.62 -12.19 3.78
C PHE A 141 -8.96 -11.09 2.76
N ASP A 142 -8.46 -11.17 1.53
CA ASP A 142 -8.80 -10.21 0.49
C ASP A 142 -10.30 -10.16 0.21
N ILE A 143 -10.99 -11.32 0.15
CA ILE A 143 -12.44 -11.39 -0.02
C ILE A 143 -13.14 -10.72 1.16
N MET A 144 -12.75 -11.06 2.40
CA MET A 144 -13.36 -10.52 3.61
C MET A 144 -13.18 -9.01 3.70
N VAL A 145 -11.96 -8.53 3.52
CA VAL A 145 -11.60 -7.10 3.58
C VAL A 145 -12.36 -6.28 2.54
N GLN A 146 -12.47 -6.77 1.30
CA GLN A 146 -13.23 -6.08 0.26
C GLN A 146 -14.70 -5.88 0.64
N GLU A 147 -15.36 -6.88 1.22
CA GLU A 147 -16.76 -6.76 1.61
C GLU A 147 -16.95 -5.90 2.87
N ILE A 148 -15.99 -5.93 3.81
CA ILE A 148 -16.00 -5.05 4.98
C ILE A 148 -15.88 -3.58 4.53
N ILE A 149 -14.90 -3.25 3.69
CA ILE A 149 -14.67 -1.89 3.18
C ILE A 149 -15.87 -1.40 2.34
N LYS A 150 -16.44 -2.25 1.51
CA LYS A 150 -17.61 -1.92 0.68
C LYS A 150 -18.82 -1.46 1.52
N GLU A 151 -19.00 -2.02 2.69
CA GLU A 151 -20.05 -1.62 3.65
C GLU A 151 -19.57 -0.55 4.65
N SER A 152 -18.44 0.13 4.34
CA SER A 152 -17.85 1.18 5.19
C SER A 152 -17.41 0.69 6.58
N GLY A 153 -17.07 -0.58 6.71
CA GLY A 153 -16.43 -1.15 7.88
C GLY A 153 -14.92 -0.96 7.85
N VAL A 154 -14.31 -1.08 9.01
CA VAL A 154 -12.86 -1.00 9.21
C VAL A 154 -12.37 -2.34 9.75
N VAL A 155 -11.30 -2.86 9.17
CA VAL A 155 -10.60 -4.04 9.71
C VAL A 155 -9.73 -3.55 10.88
N ASP A 156 -10.00 -4.04 12.07
CA ASP A 156 -9.23 -3.70 13.26
C ASP A 156 -7.90 -4.47 13.26
N LYS A 157 -7.97 -5.78 13.16
CA LYS A 157 -6.77 -6.64 13.10
C LYS A 157 -7.04 -8.01 12.53
N PHE A 158 -5.94 -8.64 12.11
CA PHE A 158 -5.88 -10.07 11.78
C PHE A 158 -5.39 -10.86 12.99
N MET A 159 -6.06 -11.97 13.31
CA MET A 159 -5.74 -12.82 14.47
C MET A 159 -5.63 -14.28 14.02
N GLY A 160 -4.44 -14.67 13.54
CA GLY A 160 -4.26 -16.00 12.93
C GLY A 160 -5.08 -16.14 11.64
N ASP A 161 -6.10 -16.98 11.67
CA ASP A 161 -7.05 -17.22 10.59
C ASP A 161 -8.37 -16.44 10.74
N ALA A 162 -8.42 -15.50 11.70
CA ALA A 162 -9.59 -14.67 11.96
C ALA A 162 -9.36 -13.19 11.65
N ILE A 163 -10.45 -12.47 11.40
CA ILE A 163 -10.50 -11.02 11.29
C ILE A 163 -11.42 -10.45 12.36
N LEU A 164 -10.94 -9.39 13.02
CA LEU A 164 -11.78 -8.47 13.80
C LEU A 164 -12.06 -7.25 12.93
N ALA A 165 -13.33 -6.92 12.78
CA ALA A 165 -13.77 -5.73 12.05
C ALA A 165 -14.82 -4.96 12.84
N THR A 166 -14.89 -3.66 12.56
CA THR A 166 -15.81 -2.74 13.24
C THR A 166 -16.60 -1.90 12.24
N PHE A 167 -17.81 -1.54 12.61
CA PHE A 167 -18.69 -0.65 11.86
C PHE A 167 -19.20 0.45 12.79
N LYS A 168 -19.10 1.70 12.36
CA LYS A 168 -19.51 2.89 13.10
C LYS A 168 -20.58 3.69 12.36
N GLY A 169 -21.20 4.62 13.08
CA GLY A 169 -22.14 5.60 12.57
C GLY A 169 -23.50 5.02 12.19
N GLU A 170 -24.26 5.72 11.38
CA GLU A 170 -25.62 5.33 11.04
C GLU A 170 -25.70 3.94 10.39
N ARG A 171 -26.64 3.11 10.89
CA ARG A 171 -26.93 1.77 10.36
C ARG A 171 -25.74 0.80 10.46
N HIS A 172 -24.84 0.99 11.42
CA HIS A 172 -23.64 0.16 11.59
C HIS A 172 -23.98 -1.35 11.71
N LEU A 173 -25.03 -1.73 12.45
CA LEU A 173 -25.47 -3.12 12.55
C LEU A 173 -25.92 -3.69 11.20
N GLU A 174 -26.69 -2.94 10.44
CA GLU A 174 -27.16 -3.38 9.12
C GLU A 174 -26.00 -3.54 8.13
N LYS A 175 -25.05 -2.60 8.15
CA LYS A 175 -23.82 -2.67 7.35
C LYS A 175 -23.01 -3.91 7.70
N GLY A 176 -22.80 -4.18 8.99
CA GLY A 176 -22.12 -5.36 9.47
C GLY A 176 -22.79 -6.66 9.02
N ILE A 177 -24.12 -6.77 9.15
CA ILE A 177 -24.87 -7.93 8.70
C ILE A 177 -24.74 -8.14 7.18
N ARG A 178 -24.81 -7.06 6.37
CA ARG A 178 -24.66 -7.15 4.93
C ARG A 178 -23.26 -7.61 4.53
N ALA A 179 -22.23 -7.05 5.15
CA ALA A 179 -20.85 -7.47 4.93
C ALA A 179 -20.68 -8.96 5.22
N CYS A 180 -21.14 -9.42 6.39
CA CYS A 180 -21.04 -10.82 6.81
C CYS A 180 -21.78 -11.78 5.87
N SER A 181 -22.99 -11.42 5.44
CA SER A 181 -23.77 -12.22 4.50
C SER A 181 -23.05 -12.35 3.15
N SER A 182 -22.51 -11.25 2.65
CA SER A 182 -21.73 -11.22 1.40
C SER A 182 -20.43 -12.03 1.51
N ILE A 183 -19.71 -11.89 2.61
CA ILE A 183 -18.49 -12.65 2.88
C ILE A 183 -18.78 -14.14 2.85
N ARG A 184 -19.78 -14.59 3.60
CA ARG A 184 -20.13 -16.02 3.66
C ARG A 184 -20.47 -16.60 2.28
N SER A 185 -21.26 -15.88 1.47
CA SER A 185 -21.59 -16.29 0.11
C SER A 185 -20.35 -16.40 -0.76
N LYS A 186 -19.52 -15.35 -0.77
CA LYS A 186 -18.32 -15.31 -1.61
C LYS A 186 -17.27 -16.34 -1.20
N ILE A 187 -17.06 -16.56 0.09
CA ILE A 187 -16.15 -17.58 0.59
C ILE A 187 -16.64 -18.98 0.15
N HIS A 188 -17.93 -19.25 0.28
CA HIS A 188 -18.50 -20.53 -0.14
C HIS A 188 -18.39 -20.78 -1.66
N GLU A 189 -18.45 -19.73 -2.46
CA GLU A 189 -18.28 -19.76 -3.91
C GLU A 189 -16.82 -19.77 -4.36
N ALA A 190 -15.90 -19.35 -3.47
CA ALA A 190 -14.49 -19.20 -3.79
C ALA A 190 -13.85 -20.56 -4.06
N LYS A 191 -13.32 -20.74 -5.27
CA LYS A 191 -12.50 -21.90 -5.65
C LYS A 191 -11.04 -21.63 -5.35
N ILE A 192 -10.71 -21.34 -4.09
CA ILE A 192 -9.33 -21.10 -3.68
C ILE A 192 -8.69 -22.45 -3.45
N GLY A 193 -7.71 -22.75 -4.29
CA GLY A 193 -7.19 -24.08 -4.58
C GLY A 193 -6.56 -24.83 -3.43
N ILE A 194 -7.26 -25.89 -3.03
CA ILE A 194 -6.64 -27.07 -2.44
C ILE A 194 -6.80 -28.19 -3.48
N GLU A 195 -5.69 -28.73 -3.97
CA GLU A 195 -5.69 -29.82 -4.95
C GLU A 195 -6.32 -31.12 -4.40
N SER A 196 -6.45 -31.24 -3.09
CA SER A 196 -6.99 -32.41 -2.39
C SER A 196 -8.52 -32.55 -2.41
N GLY A 197 -9.26 -31.65 -3.07
CA GLY A 197 -10.66 -31.87 -3.52
C GLY A 197 -11.77 -31.99 -2.47
N THR A 198 -11.47 -31.99 -1.19
CA THR A 198 -12.45 -32.25 -0.11
C THR A 198 -12.79 -31.08 0.79
N TYR A 199 -12.03 -30.02 0.76
CA TYR A 199 -12.26 -28.85 1.62
C TYR A 199 -13.26 -27.87 0.96
N LYS A 200 -14.35 -27.62 1.67
CA LYS A 200 -15.29 -26.54 1.33
C LYS A 200 -15.03 -25.38 2.29
N PRO A 201 -14.58 -24.25 1.78
CA PRO A 201 -14.37 -23.10 2.62
C PRO A 201 -15.70 -22.61 3.21
N ASP A 202 -15.71 -22.34 4.50
CA ASP A 202 -16.81 -21.68 5.21
C ASP A 202 -16.23 -20.80 6.31
N VAL A 203 -17.02 -19.88 6.83
CA VAL A 203 -16.63 -18.97 7.89
C VAL A 203 -17.61 -19.05 9.06
N SER A 204 -17.05 -18.99 10.27
CA SER A 204 -17.81 -18.76 11.49
C SER A 204 -17.82 -17.26 11.76
N ILE A 205 -18.99 -16.68 12.01
CA ILE A 205 -19.14 -15.24 12.17
C ILE A 205 -19.87 -14.94 13.47
N GLY A 206 -19.23 -14.17 14.34
CA GLY A 206 -19.83 -13.54 15.53
C GLY A 206 -20.08 -12.07 15.27
N ILE A 207 -21.27 -11.59 15.59
CA ILE A 207 -21.64 -10.17 15.48
C ILE A 207 -22.21 -9.72 16.83
N ASN A 208 -21.72 -8.59 17.33
CA ASN A 208 -22.30 -7.94 18.49
C ASN A 208 -22.36 -6.42 18.28
N THR A 209 -23.28 -5.74 18.96
CA THR A 209 -23.46 -4.30 18.84
C THR A 209 -23.70 -3.68 20.22
N GLY A 210 -23.18 -2.50 20.44
CA GLY A 210 -23.29 -1.76 21.69
C GLY A 210 -22.16 -0.76 21.86
N ASP A 211 -22.07 -0.19 23.07
CA ASP A 211 -21.01 0.74 23.43
C ASP A 211 -19.66 0.03 23.46
N MET A 212 -18.69 0.66 22.82
CA MET A 212 -17.29 0.21 22.76
C MET A 212 -16.36 1.40 22.99
N VAL A 213 -15.18 1.12 23.51
CA VAL A 213 -14.11 2.11 23.66
C VAL A 213 -13.13 1.92 22.50
N TRP A 214 -12.97 2.93 21.67
CA TRP A 214 -11.91 3.02 20.67
C TRP A 214 -10.73 3.76 21.27
N GLY A 215 -9.54 3.20 21.19
CA GLY A 215 -8.36 3.82 21.78
C GLY A 215 -7.06 3.14 21.41
N ASN A 216 -5.97 3.82 21.74
CA ASN A 216 -4.62 3.31 21.57
C ASN A 216 -4.26 2.42 22.75
N ILE A 217 -4.07 1.14 22.50
CA ILE A 217 -3.72 0.14 23.52
C ILE A 217 -2.34 -0.41 23.21
N GLY A 218 -1.49 -0.40 24.20
CA GLY A 218 -0.16 -0.94 24.01
C GLY A 218 0.81 -0.63 25.14
N SER A 219 2.09 -0.70 24.84
CA SER A 219 3.17 -0.54 25.80
C SER A 219 4.11 0.60 25.41
N ALA A 220 4.21 1.60 26.26
CA ALA A 220 5.18 2.69 26.09
C ALA A 220 6.64 2.17 26.11
N THR A 221 6.92 1.11 26.87
CA THR A 221 8.23 0.49 26.93
C THR A 221 8.63 -0.16 25.61
N LEU A 222 7.68 -0.83 24.95
CA LEU A 222 7.90 -1.48 23.64
C LEU A 222 7.74 -0.48 22.49
N LYS A 223 7.28 0.76 22.74
CA LYS A 223 6.94 1.77 21.74
C LYS A 223 6.00 1.21 20.67
N ARG A 224 5.05 0.36 21.09
CA ARG A 224 4.05 -0.24 20.23
C ARG A 224 2.67 0.06 20.77
N LEU A 225 1.87 0.68 19.94
CA LEU A 225 0.46 0.99 20.17
C LEU A 225 -0.35 0.39 19.02
N ASP A 226 -1.45 -0.25 19.36
CA ASP A 226 -2.45 -0.73 18.41
C ASP A 226 -3.74 0.08 18.67
N TYR A 227 -4.25 0.77 17.67
CA TYR A 227 -5.57 1.41 17.76
C TYR A 227 -6.63 0.33 17.59
N THR A 228 -7.46 0.12 18.60
CA THR A 228 -8.39 -1.01 18.64
C THR A 228 -9.61 -0.72 19.51
N VAL A 229 -10.56 -1.64 19.46
CA VAL A 229 -11.78 -1.59 20.27
C VAL A 229 -11.70 -2.51 21.47
N ILE A 230 -12.22 -2.03 22.61
CA ILE A 230 -12.39 -2.84 23.82
C ILE A 230 -13.77 -2.59 24.45
N GLY A 231 -14.22 -3.53 25.22
CA GLY A 231 -15.49 -3.46 25.98
C GLY A 231 -16.21 -4.79 26.04
N ASP A 232 -17.29 -4.82 26.84
CA ASP A 232 -18.13 -6.03 26.98
C ASP A 232 -18.76 -6.43 25.64
N THR A 233 -19.00 -5.45 24.75
CA THR A 233 -19.52 -5.69 23.40
C THR A 233 -18.54 -6.48 22.54
N VAL A 234 -17.24 -6.36 22.80
CA VAL A 234 -16.18 -7.02 22.02
C VAL A 234 -15.89 -8.43 22.53
N ASN A 235 -16.11 -8.69 23.82
CA ASN A 235 -15.88 -9.97 24.49
C ASN A 235 -17.06 -10.92 24.30
#